data_b8ad22443a9fbc287cf86a21b2e6e6dd
#
_entry.id   b8ad22443a9fbc287cf86a21b2e6e6dd
#
_cell.length_a   1.000
_cell.length_b   1.000
_cell.length_c   1.000
_cell.angle_alpha   90.00
_cell.angle_beta   90.00
_cell.angle_gamma   90.00
#
_symmetry.space_group_name_H-M   'P 1'
#
loop_
_entity.id
_entity.type
_entity.pdbx_description
1 polymer ?
#
loop_
_entity_poly.entity_id
_entity_poly.type
_entity_poly.pdbx_seq_one_letter_code
_entity_poly.pdbx_strand_id
1 'polypeptide(L)'
;MKGDGIPDYQTCTRYVYVPGHFKKVIYRLHRFTQDGKVFEPKTPPAVFMNSSYTSSFVAGLLQLRYMYAMPAERIIHYFEDQGFNLKKPTAGFLLGRAAETLENFYKAIRKAVLSDDYIASDETYFKILVPEKNSKGKGVKKGYFWVIVGRESGLLYAVCRDGSRAGDVIYDELHDYHGTMHSDAASFYRKIQCDDFPNITRIACLQHIKRKFIDCMDTEPEAKEMVKLINKLYHENHKHKIGENSWTVEDNFKWRQQYAPAILAEIKDKLNEILKKPDLLPDSELSDAASYFNNEWEAVVDIFKRGDTALDNNLVERMNRYFSMSRRSSLFFGSHKGAERAAVLYTLALSAKMNHLNLFDYLADILDRTAKWQPNTPLEKYRNLLPDRWQPSTED
;
A
#
# COMPACT_ATOMS: atom_id res chain seq x y z
N MET A 1 27.44 41.62 -46.87
CA MET A 1 28.25 40.70 -46.05
C MET A 1 27.47 39.39 -45.95
N LYS A 2 27.95 38.31 -46.58
CA LYS A 2 27.41 36.99 -46.41
C LYS A 2 27.98 36.47 -45.11
N GLY A 3 27.13 36.35 -44.09
CA GLY A 3 27.50 35.69 -42.83
C GLY A 3 27.72 34.17 -43.12
N ASP A 4 28.79 33.64 -42.56
CA ASP A 4 29.09 32.22 -42.54
C ASP A 4 27.94 31.46 -41.87
N GLY A 5 27.28 30.60 -42.66
CA GLY A 5 26.00 29.96 -42.40
C GLY A 5 25.85 29.06 -41.14
N ILE A 6 26.24 29.52 -39.98
CA ILE A 6 25.87 28.93 -38.71
C ILE A 6 24.63 29.72 -38.21
N PRO A 7 23.45 29.08 -38.10
CA PRO A 7 22.30 29.75 -37.51
C PRO A 7 22.61 30.10 -36.06
N ASP A 8 22.76 31.36 -35.74
CA ASP A 8 22.88 31.86 -34.39
C ASP A 8 21.48 31.86 -33.73
N TYR A 9 21.06 30.68 -33.28
CA TYR A 9 19.77 30.51 -32.58
C TYR A 9 19.99 30.71 -31.08
N GLN A 10 19.48 31.78 -30.54
CA GLN A 10 19.32 31.88 -29.09
C GLN A 10 18.11 31.04 -28.67
N THR A 11 18.38 29.93 -27.99
CA THR A 11 17.33 29.03 -27.48
C THR A 11 16.72 29.62 -26.22
N CYS A 12 15.40 29.76 -26.16
CA CYS A 12 14.66 30.19 -24.99
C CYS A 12 13.58 29.15 -24.68
N THR A 13 13.65 28.53 -23.49
CA THR A 13 12.66 27.55 -23.03
C THR A 13 11.56 28.23 -22.22
N ARG A 14 10.30 27.83 -22.44
CA ARG A 14 9.13 28.23 -21.65
C ARG A 14 8.33 26.99 -21.34
N TYR A 15 7.85 26.91 -20.10
CA TYR A 15 6.93 25.85 -19.66
C TYR A 15 5.51 26.39 -19.70
N VAL A 16 4.62 25.66 -20.41
CA VAL A 16 3.20 25.99 -20.53
C VAL A 16 2.40 24.88 -19.88
N TYR A 17 1.54 25.24 -18.91
CA TYR A 17 0.57 24.30 -18.35
C TYR A 17 -0.69 24.30 -19.24
N VAL A 18 -1.05 23.11 -19.75
CA VAL A 18 -2.30 22.89 -20.49
C VAL A 18 -3.24 22.09 -19.57
N PRO A 19 -4.34 22.70 -19.09
CA PRO A 19 -5.33 21.98 -18.26
C PRO A 19 -5.96 20.82 -19.02
N GLY A 20 -6.27 19.75 -18.32
CA GLY A 20 -7.06 18.64 -18.86
C GLY A 20 -8.45 19.10 -19.29
N HIS A 21 -9.07 18.39 -20.22
CA HIS A 21 -10.44 18.68 -20.66
C HIS A 21 -11.21 17.40 -20.96
N PHE A 22 -12.53 17.46 -20.87
CA PHE A 22 -13.42 16.37 -21.25
C PHE A 22 -13.77 16.43 -22.73
N LYS A 23 -13.84 15.26 -23.38
CA LYS A 23 -14.35 15.11 -24.75
C LYS A 23 -15.66 14.33 -24.73
N LYS A 24 -16.69 14.84 -25.41
CA LYS A 24 -17.90 14.09 -25.71
C LYS A 24 -17.71 13.38 -27.06
N VAL A 25 -17.67 12.07 -27.05
CA VAL A 25 -17.59 11.25 -28.26
C VAL A 25 -18.98 10.71 -28.59
N ILE A 26 -19.44 10.93 -29.82
CA ILE A 26 -20.74 10.46 -30.29
C ILE A 26 -20.51 9.43 -31.38
N TYR A 27 -20.84 8.18 -31.10
CA TYR A 27 -20.81 7.10 -32.08
C TYR A 27 -22.12 7.07 -32.84
N ARG A 28 -22.08 7.24 -34.18
CA ARG A 28 -23.23 7.08 -35.07
C ARG A 28 -23.15 5.70 -35.70
N LEU A 29 -24.00 4.79 -35.27
CA LEU A 29 -24.05 3.42 -35.73
C LEU A 29 -25.16 3.28 -36.80
N HIS A 30 -24.77 3.00 -38.04
CA HIS A 30 -25.70 2.80 -39.14
C HIS A 30 -26.24 1.36 -39.14
N ARG A 31 -27.55 1.20 -39.03
CA ARG A 31 -28.24 -0.07 -39.31
C ARG A 31 -28.54 -0.14 -40.80
N PHE A 32 -28.40 -1.27 -41.40
CA PHE A 32 -28.79 -1.51 -42.78
C PHE A 32 -29.47 -2.88 -42.92
N THR A 33 -30.38 -3.01 -43.86
CA THR A 33 -31.03 -4.26 -44.18
C THR A 33 -30.55 -4.76 -45.53
N GLN A 34 -30.09 -6.01 -45.58
CA GLN A 34 -29.71 -6.69 -46.79
C GLN A 34 -30.36 -8.08 -46.80
N ASP A 35 -31.04 -8.43 -47.89
CA ASP A 35 -31.76 -9.72 -48.05
C ASP A 35 -32.69 -10.05 -46.88
N GLY A 36 -33.42 -9.06 -46.39
CA GLY A 36 -34.39 -9.18 -45.29
C GLY A 36 -33.74 -9.36 -43.90
N LYS A 37 -32.41 -9.34 -43.79
CA LYS A 37 -31.67 -9.40 -42.53
C LYS A 37 -31.21 -8.01 -42.11
N VAL A 38 -31.43 -7.67 -40.83
CA VAL A 38 -30.95 -6.43 -40.22
C VAL A 38 -29.49 -6.66 -39.74
N PHE A 39 -28.59 -5.82 -40.21
CA PHE A 39 -27.22 -5.77 -39.76
C PHE A 39 -27.05 -4.56 -38.82
N GLU A 40 -26.66 -4.84 -37.58
CA GLU A 40 -26.35 -3.81 -36.59
C GLU A 40 -24.85 -3.85 -36.26
N PRO A 41 -24.12 -2.74 -36.39
CA PRO A 41 -22.74 -2.69 -35.95
C PRO A 41 -22.68 -2.79 -34.42
N LYS A 42 -21.67 -3.49 -33.91
CA LYS A 42 -21.45 -3.57 -32.46
C LYS A 42 -21.07 -2.20 -31.91
N THR A 43 -21.69 -1.79 -30.80
CA THR A 43 -21.25 -0.62 -30.04
C THR A 43 -19.83 -0.83 -29.53
N PRO A 44 -18.98 0.22 -29.50
CA PRO A 44 -17.69 0.13 -28.81
C PRO A 44 -17.86 -0.36 -27.37
N PRO A 45 -16.95 -1.19 -26.86
CA PRO A 45 -17.04 -1.69 -25.49
C PRO A 45 -17.03 -0.52 -24.51
N ALA A 46 -17.98 -0.51 -23.57
CA ALA A 46 -17.98 0.40 -22.46
C ALA A 46 -17.20 -0.22 -21.28
N VAL A 47 -16.61 0.61 -20.42
CA VAL A 47 -15.92 0.17 -19.21
C VAL A 47 -16.81 -0.66 -18.28
N PHE A 48 -18.11 -0.33 -18.26
CA PHE A 48 -19.15 -1.08 -17.55
C PHE A 48 -20.35 -1.31 -18.49
N MET A 49 -21.08 -2.39 -18.28
CA MET A 49 -22.32 -2.64 -19.01
C MET A 49 -23.27 -1.42 -18.92
N ASN A 50 -23.74 -0.95 -20.06
CA ASN A 50 -24.61 0.23 -20.19
C ASN A 50 -24.01 1.54 -19.66
N SER A 51 -22.69 1.67 -19.62
CA SER A 51 -22.02 2.91 -19.21
C SER A 51 -21.82 3.87 -20.38
N SER A 52 -21.98 5.16 -20.12
CA SER A 52 -21.56 6.23 -21.02
C SER A 52 -20.14 6.76 -20.72
N TYR A 53 -19.46 6.16 -19.78
CA TYR A 53 -18.12 6.55 -19.33
C TYR A 53 -17.07 5.61 -19.90
N THR A 54 -15.95 6.17 -20.33
CA THR A 54 -14.78 5.42 -20.83
C THR A 54 -13.88 4.96 -19.69
N SER A 55 -12.99 4.04 -19.98
CA SER A 55 -11.96 3.58 -19.03
C SER A 55 -11.08 4.74 -18.55
N SER A 56 -10.72 5.67 -19.45
CA SER A 56 -9.95 6.88 -19.08
C SER A 56 -10.71 7.80 -18.11
N PHE A 57 -12.05 7.93 -18.23
CA PHE A 57 -12.84 8.71 -17.27
C PHE A 57 -12.77 8.08 -15.88
N VAL A 58 -12.96 6.77 -15.79
CA VAL A 58 -12.92 6.03 -14.54
C VAL A 58 -11.51 6.05 -13.94
N ALA A 59 -10.47 5.85 -14.76
CA ALA A 59 -9.07 5.92 -14.33
C ALA A 59 -8.73 7.30 -13.73
N GLY A 60 -9.16 8.39 -14.38
CA GLY A 60 -8.98 9.75 -13.86
C GLY A 60 -9.69 9.98 -12.51
N LEU A 61 -10.93 9.51 -12.38
CA LEU A 61 -11.67 9.58 -11.12
C LEU A 61 -10.95 8.82 -9.99
N LEU A 62 -10.44 7.62 -10.27
CA LEU A 62 -9.72 6.78 -9.31
C LEU A 62 -8.38 7.41 -8.93
N GLN A 63 -7.63 7.96 -9.88
CA GLN A 63 -6.36 8.62 -9.62
C GLN A 63 -6.53 9.82 -8.69
N LEU A 64 -7.48 10.70 -8.98
CA LEU A 64 -7.78 11.86 -8.13
C LEU A 64 -8.17 11.42 -6.71
N ARG A 65 -8.97 10.37 -6.59
CA ARG A 65 -9.47 9.89 -5.30
C ARG A 65 -8.42 9.19 -4.47
N TYR A 66 -7.67 8.21 -5.04
CA TYR A 66 -6.84 7.29 -4.28
C TYR A 66 -5.35 7.65 -4.31
N MET A 67 -4.89 8.35 -5.35
CA MET A 67 -3.49 8.81 -5.42
C MET A 67 -3.31 10.22 -4.86
N TYR A 68 -4.23 11.13 -5.20
CA TYR A 68 -4.16 12.53 -4.76
C TYR A 68 -5.05 12.83 -3.55
N ALA A 69 -5.69 11.81 -2.96
CA ALA A 69 -6.51 11.89 -1.74
C ALA A 69 -7.62 12.96 -1.82
N MET A 70 -8.13 13.28 -3.01
CA MET A 70 -9.19 14.26 -3.18
C MET A 70 -10.53 13.71 -2.68
N PRO A 71 -11.28 14.44 -1.83
CA PRO A 71 -12.64 14.09 -1.49
C PRO A 71 -13.57 14.14 -2.72
N ALA A 72 -14.64 13.35 -2.72
CA ALA A 72 -15.56 13.29 -3.84
C ALA A 72 -16.12 14.68 -4.23
N GLU A 73 -16.42 15.54 -3.26
CA GLU A 73 -16.90 16.92 -3.51
C GLU A 73 -15.86 17.74 -4.29
N ARG A 74 -14.57 17.66 -3.92
CA ARG A 74 -13.51 18.38 -4.64
C ARG A 74 -13.30 17.84 -6.04
N ILE A 75 -13.44 16.53 -6.24
CA ILE A 75 -13.37 15.94 -7.59
C ILE A 75 -14.52 16.45 -8.46
N ILE A 76 -15.73 16.56 -7.90
CA ILE A 76 -16.89 17.09 -8.60
C ILE A 76 -16.63 18.54 -9.04
N HIS A 77 -16.18 19.41 -8.15
CA HIS A 77 -15.82 20.80 -8.49
C HIS A 77 -14.67 20.87 -9.50
N TYR A 78 -13.63 20.06 -9.33
CA TYR A 78 -12.56 19.99 -10.30
C TYR A 78 -13.04 19.59 -11.71
N PHE A 79 -13.99 18.65 -11.81
CA PHE A 79 -14.58 18.28 -13.08
C PHE A 79 -15.49 19.38 -13.66
N GLU A 80 -16.21 20.10 -12.79
CA GLU A 80 -17.04 21.24 -13.17
C GLU A 80 -16.17 22.37 -13.74
N ASP A 81 -15.03 22.70 -13.12
CA ASP A 81 -14.03 23.66 -13.62
C ASP A 81 -13.47 23.26 -14.99
N GLN A 82 -13.47 21.95 -15.32
CA GLN A 82 -13.11 21.39 -16.61
C GLN A 82 -14.30 21.29 -17.60
N GLY A 83 -15.45 21.86 -17.25
CA GLY A 83 -16.66 21.87 -18.08
C GLY A 83 -17.50 20.59 -18.01
N PHE A 84 -17.28 19.68 -17.03
CA PHE A 84 -18.02 18.44 -16.89
C PHE A 84 -18.82 18.38 -15.56
N ASN A 85 -20.14 18.40 -15.64
CA ASN A 85 -21.02 18.35 -14.46
C ASN A 85 -21.24 16.91 -13.98
N LEU A 86 -20.36 16.41 -13.10
CA LEU A 86 -20.48 15.09 -12.47
C LEU A 86 -21.39 15.21 -11.24
N LYS A 87 -22.46 14.40 -11.19
CA LYS A 87 -23.33 14.35 -10.01
C LYS A 87 -22.74 13.44 -8.92
N LYS A 88 -22.92 13.80 -7.65
CA LYS A 88 -22.40 13.05 -6.50
C LYS A 88 -22.85 11.57 -6.46
N PRO A 89 -24.14 11.23 -6.70
CA PRO A 89 -24.56 9.83 -6.77
C PRO A 89 -23.87 9.07 -7.88
N THR A 90 -23.64 9.71 -9.04
CA THR A 90 -22.93 9.12 -10.18
C THR A 90 -21.46 8.85 -9.85
N ALA A 91 -20.77 9.78 -9.18
CA ALA A 91 -19.41 9.57 -8.72
C ALA A 91 -19.31 8.34 -7.78
N GLY A 92 -20.22 8.25 -6.80
CA GLY A 92 -20.31 7.11 -5.90
C GLY A 92 -20.60 5.79 -6.60
N PHE A 93 -21.52 5.82 -7.59
CA PHE A 93 -21.84 4.65 -8.43
C PHE A 93 -20.61 4.19 -9.24
N LEU A 94 -19.91 5.11 -9.90
CA LEU A 94 -18.71 4.78 -10.69
C LEU A 94 -17.60 4.16 -9.83
N LEU A 95 -17.36 4.71 -8.63
CA LEU A 95 -16.39 4.13 -7.69
C LEU A 95 -16.79 2.71 -7.26
N GLY A 96 -18.09 2.49 -7.00
CA GLY A 96 -18.60 1.16 -6.67
C GLY A 96 -18.43 0.16 -7.80
N ARG A 97 -18.81 0.53 -9.02
CA ARG A 97 -18.67 -0.31 -10.23
C ARG A 97 -17.20 -0.59 -10.57
N ALA A 98 -16.32 0.39 -10.37
CA ALA A 98 -14.90 0.20 -10.56
C ALA A 98 -14.33 -0.86 -9.60
N ALA A 99 -14.68 -0.80 -8.32
CA ALA A 99 -14.26 -1.80 -7.34
C ALA A 99 -14.75 -3.21 -7.70
N GLU A 100 -16.02 -3.34 -8.14
CA GLU A 100 -16.59 -4.63 -8.59
C GLU A 100 -15.88 -5.16 -9.86
N THR A 101 -15.55 -4.30 -10.82
CA THR A 101 -14.86 -4.68 -12.06
C THR A 101 -13.42 -5.11 -11.79
N LEU A 102 -12.75 -4.47 -10.83
CA LEU A 102 -11.36 -4.71 -10.46
C LEU A 102 -11.18 -5.82 -9.40
N GLU A 103 -12.26 -6.47 -8.98
CA GLU A 103 -12.26 -7.50 -7.94
C GLU A 103 -11.33 -8.68 -8.25
N ASN A 104 -11.26 -9.13 -9.51
CA ASN A 104 -10.36 -10.22 -9.89
C ASN A 104 -8.89 -9.80 -9.88
N PHE A 105 -8.58 -8.54 -10.18
CA PHE A 105 -7.24 -7.99 -9.99
C PHE A 105 -6.87 -7.97 -8.49
N TYR A 106 -7.79 -7.53 -7.65
CA TYR A 106 -7.62 -7.55 -6.20
C TYR A 106 -7.31 -8.96 -5.67
N LYS A 107 -8.07 -9.98 -6.10
CA LYS A 107 -7.82 -11.39 -5.75
C LYS A 107 -6.47 -11.89 -6.27
N ALA A 108 -6.10 -11.49 -7.49
CA ALA A 108 -4.81 -11.86 -8.07
C ALA A 108 -3.64 -11.19 -7.33
N ILE A 109 -3.78 -9.92 -6.90
CA ILE A 109 -2.79 -9.23 -6.05
C ILE A 109 -2.67 -9.94 -4.69
N ARG A 110 -3.80 -10.26 -4.03
CA ARG A 110 -3.79 -11.02 -2.78
C ARG A 110 -2.97 -12.32 -2.94
N LYS A 111 -3.27 -13.10 -3.98
CA LYS A 111 -2.55 -14.37 -4.25
C LYS A 111 -1.06 -14.12 -4.48
N ALA A 112 -0.69 -13.08 -5.21
CA ALA A 112 0.71 -12.74 -5.49
C ALA A 112 1.45 -12.31 -4.21
N VAL A 113 0.87 -11.40 -3.41
CA VAL A 113 1.45 -10.94 -2.15
C VAL A 113 1.68 -12.08 -1.16
N LEU A 114 0.69 -12.97 -1.02
CA LEU A 114 0.77 -14.12 -0.11
C LEU A 114 1.61 -15.29 -0.67
N SER A 115 2.17 -15.14 -1.87
CA SER A 115 3.15 -16.06 -2.44
C SER A 115 4.59 -15.58 -2.28
N ASP A 116 4.80 -14.36 -1.80
CA ASP A 116 6.14 -13.84 -1.50
C ASP A 116 6.67 -14.49 -0.22
N ASP A 117 7.94 -14.87 -0.18
CA ASP A 117 8.61 -15.42 1.01
C ASP A 117 8.76 -14.40 2.15
N TYR A 118 8.65 -13.13 1.81
CA TYR A 118 8.77 -12.04 2.77
C TYR A 118 7.69 -10.98 2.56
N ILE A 119 6.82 -10.84 3.56
CA ILE A 119 5.77 -9.81 3.60
C ILE A 119 5.99 -8.84 4.77
N ALA A 120 5.41 -7.66 4.65
CA ALA A 120 5.34 -6.70 5.73
C ALA A 120 3.88 -6.31 5.97
N SER A 121 3.47 -6.17 7.22
CA SER A 121 2.08 -5.83 7.59
C SER A 121 2.00 -4.73 8.62
N ASP A 122 0.95 -3.92 8.50
CA ASP A 122 0.58 -2.88 9.46
C ASP A 122 -0.92 -2.57 9.30
N GLU A 123 -1.57 -1.98 10.30
CA GLU A 123 -2.94 -1.54 10.19
C GLU A 123 -3.07 -0.03 10.28
N THR A 124 -4.07 0.52 9.60
CA THR A 124 -4.36 1.96 9.64
C THR A 124 -5.86 2.21 9.87
N TYR A 125 -6.19 3.11 10.80
CA TYR A 125 -7.57 3.40 11.11
C TYR A 125 -8.19 4.40 10.13
N PHE A 126 -9.51 4.36 10.06
CA PHE A 126 -10.35 5.35 9.40
C PHE A 126 -11.66 5.51 10.19
N LYS A 127 -12.55 6.41 9.74
CA LYS A 127 -13.86 6.60 10.35
C LYS A 127 -14.94 6.13 9.37
N ILE A 128 -15.97 5.47 9.91
CA ILE A 128 -17.15 4.99 9.16
C ILE A 128 -18.39 5.63 9.76
N LEU A 129 -19.30 6.09 8.91
CA LEU A 129 -20.64 6.43 9.33
C LEU A 129 -21.43 5.15 9.59
N VAL A 130 -22.08 5.08 10.74
CA VAL A 130 -22.94 3.98 11.16
C VAL A 130 -24.30 4.52 11.57
N PRO A 131 -25.41 3.76 11.37
CA PRO A 131 -26.75 4.20 11.77
C PRO A 131 -26.87 4.38 13.30
N GLU A 132 -26.17 3.51 14.04
CA GLU A 132 -26.21 3.52 15.49
C GLU A 132 -25.39 4.70 16.04
N LYS A 133 -26.00 5.45 16.96
CA LYS A 133 -25.29 6.53 17.65
C LYS A 133 -24.56 5.97 18.88
N ASN A 134 -23.31 6.35 19.08
CA ASN A 134 -22.56 6.03 20.28
C ASN A 134 -23.09 6.83 21.50
N SER A 135 -22.56 6.56 22.71
CA SER A 135 -22.93 7.24 23.95
C SER A 135 -22.81 8.79 23.90
N LYS A 136 -22.03 9.32 22.94
CA LYS A 136 -21.87 10.76 22.68
C LYS A 136 -22.79 11.28 21.57
N GLY A 137 -23.77 10.51 21.14
CA GLY A 137 -24.74 10.88 20.09
C GLY A 137 -24.15 10.90 18.67
N LYS A 138 -22.94 10.35 18.45
CA LYS A 138 -22.26 10.36 17.14
C LYS A 138 -22.44 9.03 16.43
N GLY A 139 -23.00 9.04 15.22
CA GLY A 139 -23.07 7.90 14.30
C GLY A 139 -21.76 7.67 13.54
N VAL A 140 -20.63 7.61 14.25
CA VAL A 140 -19.30 7.41 13.67
C VAL A 140 -18.57 6.35 14.47
N LYS A 141 -18.09 5.30 13.79
CA LYS A 141 -17.24 4.23 14.33
C LYS A 141 -15.84 4.31 13.76
N LYS A 142 -14.84 3.92 14.54
CA LYS A 142 -13.47 3.71 14.07
C LYS A 142 -13.37 2.36 13.37
N GLY A 143 -12.86 2.32 12.18
CA GLY A 143 -12.59 1.11 11.42
C GLY A 143 -11.11 1.02 11.04
N TYR A 144 -10.69 -0.11 10.47
CA TYR A 144 -9.30 -0.39 10.13
C TYR A 144 -9.17 -1.03 8.75
N PHE A 145 -8.14 -0.62 8.03
CA PHE A 145 -7.55 -1.37 6.93
C PHE A 145 -6.34 -2.13 7.47
N TRP A 146 -6.23 -3.38 7.09
CA TRP A 146 -5.04 -4.19 7.26
C TRP A 146 -4.28 -4.13 5.94
N VAL A 147 -3.02 -3.77 6.00
CA VAL A 147 -2.19 -3.55 4.81
C VAL A 147 -1.05 -4.54 4.83
N ILE A 148 -0.97 -5.37 3.80
CA ILE A 148 0.07 -6.38 3.61
C ILE A 148 0.83 -6.03 2.33
N VAL A 149 2.15 -5.98 2.43
CA VAL A 149 3.03 -5.66 1.30
C VAL A 149 3.93 -6.85 1.03
N GLY A 150 3.89 -7.36 -0.19
CA GLY A 150 4.85 -8.33 -0.69
C GLY A 150 6.17 -7.64 -1.02
N ARG A 151 7.26 -8.15 -0.49
CA ARG A 151 8.58 -7.53 -0.62
C ARG A 151 9.25 -7.85 -1.96
N GLU A 152 8.97 -9.02 -2.51
CA GLU A 152 9.51 -9.49 -3.79
C GLU A 152 8.68 -8.93 -4.95
N SER A 153 7.37 -9.09 -4.88
CA SER A 153 6.44 -8.61 -5.91
C SER A 153 6.31 -7.08 -5.95
N GLY A 154 6.61 -6.39 -4.85
CA GLY A 154 6.34 -4.96 -4.76
C GLY A 154 4.85 -4.62 -4.86
N LEU A 155 3.97 -5.57 -4.52
CA LEU A 155 2.52 -5.39 -4.52
C LEU A 155 2.00 -5.14 -3.11
N LEU A 156 0.90 -4.41 -3.03
CA LEU A 156 0.22 -4.12 -1.77
C LEU A 156 -1.20 -4.67 -1.82
N TYR A 157 -1.57 -5.39 -0.77
CA TYR A 157 -2.91 -5.89 -0.52
C TYR A 157 -3.49 -5.23 0.73
N ALA A 158 -4.59 -4.50 0.57
CA ALA A 158 -5.33 -3.90 1.68
C ALA A 158 -6.65 -4.64 1.89
N VAL A 159 -6.94 -5.06 3.11
CA VAL A 159 -8.19 -5.71 3.46
C VAL A 159 -8.96 -4.91 4.51
N CYS A 160 -10.28 -4.87 4.35
CA CYS A 160 -11.23 -4.30 5.31
C CYS A 160 -12.37 -5.30 5.48
N ARG A 161 -12.59 -5.78 6.69
CA ARG A 161 -13.70 -6.66 7.04
C ARG A 161 -14.54 -5.98 8.11
N ASP A 162 -15.66 -5.38 7.71
CA ASP A 162 -16.55 -4.60 8.60
C ASP A 162 -15.81 -3.54 9.45
N GLY A 163 -14.62 -3.14 9.03
CA GLY A 163 -13.76 -2.23 9.76
C GLY A 163 -13.20 -2.81 11.07
N SER A 164 -13.19 -4.13 11.22
CA SER A 164 -12.69 -4.79 12.43
C SER A 164 -11.20 -4.60 12.61
N ARG A 165 -10.76 -4.42 13.87
CA ARG A 165 -9.36 -4.52 14.34
C ARG A 165 -9.08 -5.86 15.02
N ALA A 166 -10.04 -6.79 15.03
CA ALA A 166 -9.81 -8.09 15.62
C ALA A 166 -8.73 -8.86 14.86
N GLY A 167 -7.87 -9.56 15.58
CA GLY A 167 -6.80 -10.36 14.99
C GLY A 167 -7.27 -11.42 14.00
N ASP A 168 -8.50 -11.88 14.13
CA ASP A 168 -9.12 -12.85 13.23
C ASP A 168 -9.05 -12.42 11.75
N VAL A 169 -9.09 -11.12 11.45
CA VAL A 169 -8.97 -10.62 10.08
C VAL A 169 -7.62 -10.99 9.49
N ILE A 170 -6.52 -10.70 10.20
CA ILE A 170 -5.17 -10.99 9.71
C ILE A 170 -4.86 -12.49 9.80
N TYR A 171 -5.40 -13.21 10.79
CA TYR A 171 -5.21 -14.65 10.94
C TYR A 171 -5.83 -15.43 9.78
N ASP A 172 -7.06 -15.08 9.37
CA ASP A 172 -7.71 -15.68 8.22
C ASP A 172 -6.95 -15.39 6.91
N GLU A 173 -6.38 -14.17 6.78
CA GLU A 173 -5.58 -13.84 5.61
C GLU A 173 -4.26 -14.62 5.55
N LEU A 174 -3.64 -14.90 6.69
CA LEU A 174 -2.34 -15.56 6.79
C LEU A 174 -2.40 -17.06 7.09
N HIS A 175 -3.61 -17.65 7.13
CA HIS A 175 -3.80 -19.06 7.48
C HIS A 175 -2.89 -20.02 6.68
N ASP A 176 -2.79 -19.80 5.38
CA ASP A 176 -1.98 -20.64 4.46
C ASP A 176 -0.64 -19.95 4.08
N TYR A 177 -0.26 -18.89 4.78
CA TYR A 177 0.98 -18.21 4.49
C TYR A 177 2.18 -18.93 5.09
N HIS A 178 3.25 -19.05 4.31
CA HIS A 178 4.54 -19.62 4.70
C HIS A 178 5.63 -18.62 4.38
N GLY A 179 6.38 -18.19 5.37
CA GLY A 179 7.47 -17.25 5.13
C GLY A 179 7.76 -16.30 6.29
N THR A 180 8.42 -15.20 5.97
CA THR A 180 8.79 -14.17 6.94
C THR A 180 7.77 -13.03 6.92
N MET A 181 7.29 -12.63 8.09
CA MET A 181 6.37 -11.50 8.25
C MET A 181 6.98 -10.40 9.13
N HIS A 182 7.09 -9.20 8.59
CA HIS A 182 7.52 -8.01 9.33
C HIS A 182 6.32 -7.24 9.86
N SER A 183 6.30 -6.97 11.17
CA SER A 183 5.22 -6.20 11.79
C SER A 183 5.71 -5.40 12.99
N ASP A 184 4.85 -4.55 13.55
CA ASP A 184 5.05 -4.03 14.90
C ASP A 184 4.72 -5.09 15.95
N ALA A 185 4.75 -4.71 17.23
CA ALA A 185 4.51 -5.59 18.36
C ALA A 185 3.06 -5.52 18.90
N ALA A 186 2.07 -5.21 18.06
CA ALA A 186 0.69 -5.30 18.50
C ALA A 186 0.34 -6.74 18.91
N SER A 187 -0.53 -6.88 19.91
CA SER A 187 -0.82 -8.18 20.55
C SER A 187 -1.29 -9.26 19.57
N PHE A 188 -2.04 -8.90 18.54
CA PHE A 188 -2.47 -9.81 17.49
C PHE A 188 -1.32 -10.28 16.59
N TYR A 189 -0.30 -9.46 16.32
CA TYR A 189 0.88 -9.89 15.57
C TYR A 189 1.78 -10.81 16.42
N ARG A 190 1.87 -10.59 17.73
CA ARG A 190 2.61 -11.51 18.62
C ARG A 190 2.02 -12.91 18.65
N LYS A 191 0.69 -13.06 18.52
CA LYS A 191 0.06 -14.38 18.39
C LYS A 191 0.52 -15.16 17.15
N ILE A 192 0.90 -14.49 16.07
CA ILE A 192 1.43 -15.14 14.85
C ILE A 192 2.80 -15.79 15.12
N GLN A 193 3.49 -15.41 16.17
CA GLN A 193 4.76 -16.03 16.59
C GLN A 193 4.57 -17.29 17.44
N CYS A 194 3.34 -17.67 17.76
CA CYS A 194 2.99 -18.84 18.57
C CYS A 194 2.72 -20.08 17.70
N ASP A 195 2.49 -21.22 18.35
CA ASP A 195 2.29 -22.54 17.72
C ASP A 195 1.14 -22.59 16.70
N ASP A 196 0.22 -21.62 16.72
CA ASP A 196 -0.91 -21.55 15.77
C ASP A 196 -0.47 -21.23 14.32
N PHE A 197 0.73 -20.68 14.13
CA PHE A 197 1.28 -20.29 12.82
C PHE A 197 2.73 -20.80 12.63
N PRO A 198 2.96 -22.12 12.64
CA PRO A 198 4.31 -22.70 12.68
C PRO A 198 5.14 -22.40 11.42
N ASN A 199 4.49 -22.01 10.33
CA ASN A 199 5.14 -21.72 9.05
C ASN A 199 5.48 -20.23 8.87
N ILE A 200 5.19 -19.39 9.86
CA ILE A 200 5.45 -17.96 9.80
C ILE A 200 6.55 -17.57 10.78
N THR A 201 7.64 -17.03 10.28
CA THR A 201 8.66 -16.37 11.10
C THR A 201 8.34 -14.89 11.19
N ARG A 202 7.87 -14.42 12.36
CA ARG A 202 7.63 -12.99 12.59
C ARG A 202 8.94 -12.27 12.92
N ILE A 203 9.20 -11.15 12.27
CA ILE A 203 10.29 -10.24 12.61
C ILE A 203 9.75 -8.89 13.08
N ALA A 204 10.46 -8.25 14.01
CA ALA A 204 10.04 -7.01 14.65
C ALA A 204 10.55 -5.76 13.93
N CYS A 205 9.81 -4.65 14.06
CA CYS A 205 10.26 -3.34 13.62
C CYS A 205 11.19 -2.69 14.67
N LEU A 206 12.49 -2.67 14.38
CA LEU A 206 13.49 -2.12 15.30
C LEU A 206 13.29 -0.60 15.54
N GLN A 207 12.67 0.11 14.58
CA GLN A 207 12.35 1.54 14.74
C GLN A 207 11.32 1.79 15.84
N HIS A 208 10.31 0.91 16.00
CA HIS A 208 9.34 1.01 17.09
C HIS A 208 9.99 0.79 18.46
N ILE A 209 10.89 -0.19 18.54
CA ILE A 209 11.67 -0.44 19.77
C ILE A 209 12.53 0.78 20.10
N LYS A 210 13.31 1.26 19.12
CA LYS A 210 14.17 2.44 19.29
C LYS A 210 13.41 3.66 19.78
N ARG A 211 12.21 3.92 19.22
CA ARG A 211 11.37 5.08 19.60
C ARG A 211 11.03 5.07 21.08
N LYS A 212 10.71 3.93 21.66
CA LYS A 212 10.42 3.84 23.11
C LYS A 212 11.60 4.27 23.99
N PHE A 213 12.82 3.96 23.59
CA PHE A 213 14.02 4.44 24.30
C PHE A 213 14.31 5.93 24.02
N ILE A 214 13.98 6.43 22.83
CA ILE A 214 14.11 7.85 22.52
C ILE A 214 13.18 8.69 23.40
N ASP A 215 11.97 8.21 23.67
CA ASP A 215 10.97 8.94 24.45
C ASP A 215 11.44 9.23 25.90
N CYS A 216 12.35 8.40 26.47
CA CYS A 216 12.89 8.58 27.82
C CYS A 216 14.41 8.87 27.87
N MET A 217 15.13 9.00 26.74
CA MET A 217 16.59 9.09 26.74
C MET A 217 17.15 10.41 27.33
N ASP A 218 16.33 11.44 27.47
CA ASP A 218 16.77 12.72 28.05
C ASP A 218 16.85 12.66 29.58
N THR A 219 16.09 11.77 30.21
CA THR A 219 16.05 11.57 31.65
C THR A 219 16.78 10.30 32.10
N GLU A 220 16.92 9.32 31.21
CA GLU A 220 17.46 7.99 31.50
C GLU A 220 18.73 7.72 30.69
N PRO A 221 19.92 7.76 31.33
CA PRO A 221 21.21 7.51 30.64
C PRO A 221 21.28 6.15 29.94
N GLU A 222 20.69 5.12 30.56
CA GLU A 222 20.64 3.75 30.02
C GLU A 222 19.85 3.69 28.70
N ALA A 223 18.79 4.46 28.59
CA ALA A 223 18.01 4.58 27.33
C ALA A 223 18.87 5.20 26.21
N LYS A 224 19.67 6.21 26.56
CA LYS A 224 20.62 6.84 25.61
C LYS A 224 21.69 5.86 25.13
N GLU A 225 22.20 4.99 26.02
CA GLU A 225 23.15 3.93 25.65
C GLU A 225 22.49 2.89 24.74
N MET A 226 21.26 2.46 25.07
CA MET A 226 20.52 1.52 24.23
C MET A 226 20.27 2.09 22.82
N VAL A 227 19.88 3.36 22.70
CA VAL A 227 19.72 4.03 21.40
C VAL A 227 21.03 4.04 20.60
N LYS A 228 22.20 4.23 21.26
CA LYS A 228 23.49 4.15 20.59
C LYS A 228 23.78 2.74 20.04
N LEU A 229 23.50 1.70 20.82
CA LEU A 229 23.67 0.30 20.39
C LEU A 229 22.75 -0.05 19.21
N ILE A 230 21.49 0.34 19.27
CA ILE A 230 20.54 0.15 18.15
C ILE A 230 21.04 0.91 16.90
N ASN A 231 21.54 2.15 17.06
CA ASN A 231 22.11 2.91 15.95
C ASN A 231 23.34 2.23 15.34
N LYS A 232 24.15 1.52 16.15
CA LYS A 232 25.29 0.72 15.66
C LYS A 232 24.82 -0.39 14.71
N LEU A 233 23.70 -1.08 15.03
CA LEU A 233 23.09 -2.06 14.10
C LEU A 233 22.67 -1.40 12.78
N TYR A 234 21.99 -0.25 12.83
CA TYR A 234 21.60 0.49 11.62
C TYR A 234 22.82 0.91 10.80
N HIS A 235 23.85 1.44 11.47
CA HIS A 235 25.09 1.88 10.80
C HIS A 235 25.75 0.73 10.05
N GLU A 236 25.96 -0.42 10.72
CA GLU A 236 26.56 -1.60 10.09
C GLU A 236 25.72 -2.14 8.93
N ASN A 237 24.39 -2.21 9.11
CA ASN A 237 23.49 -2.71 8.06
C ASN A 237 23.43 -1.78 6.84
N HIS A 238 23.76 -0.49 6.97
CA HIS A 238 23.74 0.46 5.85
C HIS A 238 25.08 0.62 5.13
N LYS A 239 26.15 -0.04 5.57
CA LYS A 239 27.46 0.02 4.90
C LYS A 239 27.42 -0.54 3.47
N HIS A 240 26.55 -1.49 3.25
CA HIS A 240 26.35 -2.12 1.95
C HIS A 240 24.88 -2.13 1.58
N LYS A 241 24.59 -2.01 0.29
CA LYS A 241 23.24 -2.01 -0.21
C LYS A 241 23.07 -3.04 -1.32
N ILE A 242 22.11 -3.92 -1.16
CA ILE A 242 21.81 -4.96 -2.16
C ILE A 242 21.52 -4.30 -3.51
N GLY A 243 22.15 -4.82 -4.56
CA GLY A 243 22.07 -4.29 -5.93
C GLY A 243 23.10 -3.21 -6.28
N GLU A 244 23.80 -2.61 -5.29
CA GLU A 244 24.90 -1.69 -5.52
C GLU A 244 26.25 -2.44 -5.52
N ASN A 245 27.13 -2.12 -6.48
CA ASN A 245 28.44 -2.75 -6.63
C ASN A 245 28.42 -4.29 -6.62
N SER A 246 27.39 -4.86 -7.25
CA SER A 246 27.14 -6.32 -7.30
C SER A 246 26.89 -6.98 -5.93
N TRP A 247 26.57 -6.20 -4.88
CA TRP A 247 26.27 -6.74 -3.56
C TRP A 247 24.96 -7.52 -3.57
N THR A 248 25.04 -8.79 -3.25
CA THR A 248 23.92 -9.73 -3.29
C THR A 248 23.22 -9.87 -1.93
N VAL A 249 22.07 -10.53 -1.91
CA VAL A 249 21.39 -10.94 -0.66
C VAL A 249 22.27 -11.87 0.17
N GLU A 250 22.99 -12.79 -0.48
CA GLU A 250 23.90 -13.71 0.19
C GLU A 250 25.12 -12.98 0.81
N ASP A 251 25.67 -12.00 0.12
CA ASP A 251 26.76 -11.17 0.67
C ASP A 251 26.27 -10.38 1.89
N ASN A 252 25.06 -9.84 1.82
CA ASN A 252 24.45 -9.13 2.94
C ASN A 252 24.16 -10.05 4.12
N PHE A 253 23.73 -11.28 3.87
CA PHE A 253 23.60 -12.30 4.93
C PHE A 253 24.93 -12.59 5.61
N LYS A 254 25.99 -12.86 4.85
CA LYS A 254 27.35 -13.10 5.39
C LYS A 254 27.85 -11.90 6.19
N TRP A 255 27.63 -10.68 5.70
CA TRP A 255 27.99 -9.46 6.41
C TRP A 255 27.25 -9.35 7.76
N ARG A 256 25.95 -9.65 7.78
CA ARG A 256 25.15 -9.68 9.01
C ARG A 256 25.70 -10.67 10.02
N GLN A 257 26.11 -11.85 9.59
CA GLN A 257 26.69 -12.86 10.49
C GLN A 257 28.03 -12.42 11.10
N GLN A 258 28.74 -11.46 10.48
CA GLN A 258 29.99 -10.92 11.02
C GLN A 258 29.76 -9.87 12.10
N TYR A 259 28.83 -8.95 11.92
CA TYR A 259 28.68 -7.83 12.86
C TYR A 259 27.53 -7.99 13.85
N ALA A 260 26.40 -8.60 13.45
CA ALA A 260 25.21 -8.61 14.26
C ALA A 260 25.34 -9.38 15.57
N PRO A 261 25.97 -10.57 15.63
CA PRO A 261 26.05 -11.33 16.89
C PRO A 261 26.69 -10.55 18.03
N ALA A 262 27.80 -9.86 17.75
CA ALA A 262 28.51 -9.08 18.77
C ALA A 262 27.68 -7.90 19.28
N ILE A 263 27.03 -7.15 18.37
CA ILE A 263 26.22 -6.00 18.75
C ILE A 263 24.93 -6.46 19.46
N LEU A 264 24.30 -7.55 19.01
CA LEU A 264 23.14 -8.12 19.68
C LEU A 264 23.47 -8.61 21.08
N ALA A 265 24.66 -9.18 21.30
CA ALA A 265 25.13 -9.53 22.66
C ALA A 265 25.25 -8.29 23.55
N GLU A 266 25.93 -7.22 23.07
CA GLU A 266 26.02 -5.94 23.80
C GLU A 266 24.62 -5.38 24.16
N ILE A 267 23.68 -5.44 23.22
CA ILE A 267 22.29 -5.02 23.42
C ILE A 267 21.60 -5.89 24.49
N LYS A 268 21.75 -7.22 24.41
CA LYS A 268 21.13 -8.14 25.37
C LYS A 268 21.66 -7.96 26.78
N ASP A 269 22.97 -7.76 26.92
CA ASP A 269 23.59 -7.50 28.20
C ASP A 269 23.08 -6.19 28.80
N LYS A 270 23.03 -5.12 28.00
CA LYS A 270 22.47 -3.84 28.45
C LYS A 270 20.98 -3.94 28.82
N LEU A 271 20.21 -4.69 28.03
CA LEU A 271 18.79 -4.93 28.33
C LEU A 271 18.60 -5.68 29.64
N ASN A 272 19.42 -6.70 29.90
CA ASN A 272 19.42 -7.46 31.16
C ASN A 272 19.86 -6.59 32.36
N GLU A 273 20.84 -5.70 32.15
CA GLU A 273 21.25 -4.72 33.16
C GLU A 273 20.10 -3.82 33.56
N ILE A 274 19.38 -3.23 32.58
CA ILE A 274 18.22 -2.37 32.83
C ILE A 274 17.11 -3.14 33.59
N LEU A 275 16.75 -4.34 33.11
CA LEU A 275 15.67 -5.14 33.69
C LEU A 275 15.97 -5.64 35.12
N LYS A 276 17.26 -5.76 35.49
CA LYS A 276 17.71 -6.19 36.83
C LYS A 276 18.02 -5.02 37.77
N LYS A 277 17.88 -3.79 37.32
CA LYS A 277 18.18 -2.58 38.11
C LYS A 277 17.27 -2.51 39.32
N PRO A 278 17.82 -2.48 40.57
CA PRO A 278 17.00 -2.57 41.81
C PRO A 278 16.04 -1.39 42.01
N ASP A 279 16.37 -0.23 41.46
CA ASP A 279 15.61 1.02 41.55
C ASP A 279 14.79 1.31 40.27
N LEU A 280 14.65 0.34 39.37
CA LEU A 280 13.79 0.46 38.20
C LEU A 280 12.34 0.48 38.68
N LEU A 281 11.70 1.65 38.56
CA LEU A 281 10.30 1.80 38.96
C LEU A 281 9.41 1.03 37.96
N PRO A 282 8.52 0.17 38.45
CA PRO A 282 7.45 -0.39 37.63
C PRO A 282 6.65 0.73 36.94
N ASP A 283 6.23 0.49 35.72
CA ASP A 283 5.48 1.47 34.89
C ASP A 283 6.24 2.77 34.54
N SER A 284 7.58 2.84 34.76
CA SER A 284 8.42 3.91 34.21
C SER A 284 8.60 3.72 32.72
N GLU A 285 8.82 4.81 31.98
CA GLU A 285 9.05 4.77 30.53
C GLU A 285 10.25 3.86 30.16
N LEU A 286 11.30 3.83 30.99
CA LEU A 286 12.44 2.94 30.81
C LEU A 286 12.05 1.46 31.04
N SER A 287 11.26 1.17 32.07
CA SER A 287 10.75 -0.18 32.36
C SER A 287 9.89 -0.70 31.21
N ASP A 288 8.97 0.15 30.72
CA ASP A 288 8.12 -0.16 29.57
C ASP A 288 8.93 -0.40 28.29
N ALA A 289 9.92 0.44 28.00
CA ALA A 289 10.80 0.29 26.84
C ALA A 289 11.62 -1.00 26.89
N ALA A 290 12.21 -1.32 28.06
CA ALA A 290 12.99 -2.53 28.26
C ALA A 290 12.12 -3.79 28.19
N SER A 291 10.95 -3.79 28.83
CA SER A 291 10.01 -4.90 28.78
C SER A 291 9.47 -5.14 27.36
N TYR A 292 9.16 -4.06 26.63
CA TYR A 292 8.75 -4.13 25.23
C TYR A 292 9.85 -4.77 24.37
N PHE A 293 11.11 -4.33 24.51
CA PHE A 293 12.24 -4.88 23.76
C PHE A 293 12.48 -6.35 24.13
N ASN A 294 12.43 -6.68 25.40
CA ASN A 294 12.62 -8.08 25.85
C ASN A 294 11.57 -9.02 25.26
N ASN A 295 10.32 -8.57 25.20
CA ASN A 295 9.23 -9.35 24.58
C ASN A 295 9.39 -9.51 23.06
N GLU A 296 10.10 -8.61 22.39
CA GLU A 296 10.36 -8.65 20.96
C GLU A 296 11.72 -9.23 20.61
N TRP A 297 12.50 -9.70 21.59
CA TRP A 297 13.90 -10.10 21.41
C TRP A 297 14.09 -11.13 20.30
N GLU A 298 13.33 -12.23 20.33
CA GLU A 298 13.42 -13.30 19.32
C GLU A 298 13.13 -12.77 17.92
N ALA A 299 12.06 -11.97 17.79
CA ALA A 299 11.67 -11.36 16.52
C ALA A 299 12.71 -10.33 16.01
N VAL A 300 13.52 -9.73 16.88
CA VAL A 300 14.65 -8.87 16.48
C VAL A 300 15.82 -9.70 16.01
N VAL A 301 16.15 -10.78 16.70
CA VAL A 301 17.22 -11.71 16.29
C VAL A 301 16.91 -12.32 14.92
N ASP A 302 15.66 -12.66 14.68
CA ASP A 302 15.20 -13.27 13.44
C ASP A 302 15.36 -12.34 12.21
N ILE A 303 15.43 -11.00 12.39
CA ILE A 303 15.79 -10.07 11.31
C ILE A 303 17.11 -10.45 10.64
N PHE A 304 18.09 -10.90 11.41
CA PHE A 304 19.46 -11.16 10.96
C PHE A 304 19.66 -12.58 10.40
N LYS A 305 18.63 -13.43 10.43
CA LYS A 305 18.67 -14.78 9.84
C LYS A 305 18.50 -14.78 8.31
N ARG A 306 18.22 -13.63 7.72
CA ARG A 306 18.11 -13.42 6.25
C ARG A 306 18.94 -12.22 5.83
N GLY A 307 19.34 -12.18 4.56
CA GLY A 307 20.05 -11.04 3.99
C GLY A 307 19.15 -9.93 3.45
N ASP A 308 17.89 -10.24 3.12
CA ASP A 308 16.94 -9.37 2.43
C ASP A 308 15.94 -8.64 3.37
N THR A 309 15.88 -9.02 4.65
CA THR A 309 15.00 -8.37 5.63
C THR A 309 15.42 -6.93 5.92
N ALA A 310 14.46 -6.04 6.09
CA ALA A 310 14.69 -4.69 6.59
C ALA A 310 14.78 -4.68 8.12
N LEU A 311 15.48 -3.70 8.70
CA LEU A 311 15.49 -3.49 10.16
C LEU A 311 14.21 -2.82 10.67
N ASP A 312 13.44 -2.22 9.77
CA ASP A 312 12.21 -1.49 10.09
C ASP A 312 11.10 -1.74 9.08
N ASN A 313 9.86 -1.44 9.49
CA ASN A 313 8.66 -1.61 8.68
C ASN A 313 8.30 -0.34 7.87
N ASN A 314 9.27 0.52 7.60
CA ASN A 314 9.06 1.84 6.98
C ASN A 314 8.38 1.77 5.61
N LEU A 315 8.48 0.65 4.87
CA LEU A 315 7.83 0.51 3.58
C LEU A 315 6.30 0.55 3.71
N VAL A 316 5.75 -0.28 4.59
CA VAL A 316 4.30 -0.30 4.87
C VAL A 316 3.86 1.02 5.49
N GLU A 317 4.62 1.58 6.43
CA GLU A 317 4.31 2.87 7.05
C GLU A 317 4.23 4.00 6.01
N ARG A 318 5.12 4.01 5.02
CA ARG A 318 5.05 4.98 3.91
C ARG A 318 3.79 4.80 3.07
N MET A 319 3.36 3.57 2.82
CA MET A 319 2.12 3.29 2.09
C MET A 319 0.90 3.70 2.93
N ASN A 320 0.93 3.49 4.24
CA ASN A 320 -0.12 3.94 5.17
C ASN A 320 -0.32 5.47 5.19
N ARG A 321 0.66 6.26 4.73
CA ARG A 321 0.49 7.71 4.57
C ARG A 321 -0.59 8.08 3.56
N TYR A 322 -0.80 7.30 2.50
CA TYR A 322 -1.87 7.54 1.52
C TYR A 322 -3.26 7.39 2.15
N PHE A 323 -3.45 6.38 3.00
CA PHE A 323 -4.69 6.25 3.78
C PHE A 323 -4.87 7.41 4.77
N SER A 324 -3.80 7.83 5.45
CA SER A 324 -3.87 8.91 6.42
C SER A 324 -4.11 10.28 5.77
N MET A 325 -3.56 10.55 4.58
CA MET A 325 -3.89 11.75 3.79
C MET A 325 -5.37 11.74 3.39
N SER A 326 -5.87 10.64 2.86
CA SER A 326 -7.30 10.48 2.55
C SER A 326 -8.19 10.66 3.77
N ARG A 327 -7.81 10.14 4.92
CA ARG A 327 -8.53 10.31 6.18
C ARG A 327 -8.63 11.78 6.61
N ARG A 328 -7.56 12.56 6.42
CA ARG A 328 -7.53 13.99 6.73
C ARG A 328 -8.42 14.81 5.80
N SER A 329 -8.49 14.43 4.52
CA SER A 329 -9.24 15.17 3.51
C SER A 329 -10.71 14.74 3.41
N SER A 330 -11.02 13.44 3.57
CA SER A 330 -12.36 12.88 3.37
C SER A 330 -13.13 12.57 4.66
N LEU A 331 -12.51 12.69 5.80
CA LEU A 331 -13.03 12.56 7.16
C LEU A 331 -13.59 11.16 7.51
N PHE A 332 -14.42 10.55 6.66
CA PHE A 332 -15.08 9.25 6.91
C PHE A 332 -15.51 8.55 5.62
N PHE A 333 -15.74 7.25 5.71
CA PHE A 333 -16.48 6.48 4.71
C PHE A 333 -17.97 6.46 5.06
N GLY A 334 -18.83 6.50 4.03
CA GLY A 334 -20.29 6.55 4.21
C GLY A 334 -20.90 5.22 4.68
N SER A 335 -20.19 4.10 4.59
CA SER A 335 -20.63 2.76 5.01
C SER A 335 -19.46 1.78 5.07
N HIS A 336 -19.65 0.62 5.72
CA HIS A 336 -18.71 -0.51 5.71
C HIS A 336 -18.41 -0.97 4.27
N LYS A 337 -19.43 -1.19 3.46
CA LYS A 337 -19.28 -1.56 2.04
C LYS A 337 -18.47 -0.53 1.24
N GLY A 338 -18.61 0.77 1.57
CA GLY A 338 -17.80 1.84 0.96
C GLY A 338 -16.31 1.72 1.33
N ALA A 339 -15.99 1.32 2.57
CA ALA A 339 -14.63 1.09 3.01
C ALA A 339 -14.03 -0.19 2.38
N GLU A 340 -14.79 -1.27 2.28
CA GLU A 340 -14.37 -2.51 1.61
C GLU A 340 -14.05 -2.28 0.12
N ARG A 341 -14.92 -1.56 -0.59
CA ARG A 341 -14.66 -1.14 -1.98
C ARG A 341 -13.40 -0.27 -2.08
N ALA A 342 -13.17 0.59 -1.10
CA ALA A 342 -11.95 1.40 -1.06
C ALA A 342 -10.71 0.53 -0.83
N ALA A 343 -10.77 -0.56 -0.06
CA ALA A 343 -9.66 -1.50 0.09
C ALA A 343 -9.22 -2.09 -1.26
N VAL A 344 -10.20 -2.51 -2.10
CA VAL A 344 -9.94 -2.97 -3.47
C VAL A 344 -9.20 -1.90 -4.27
N LEU A 345 -9.71 -0.66 -4.27
CA LEU A 345 -9.16 0.43 -5.09
C LEU A 345 -7.80 0.94 -4.57
N TYR A 346 -7.58 0.98 -3.26
CA TYR A 346 -6.26 1.26 -2.68
C TYR A 346 -5.24 0.18 -3.02
N THR A 347 -5.64 -1.08 -3.02
CA THR A 347 -4.77 -2.21 -3.40
C THR A 347 -4.16 -1.98 -4.78
N LEU A 348 -4.97 -1.66 -5.78
CA LEU A 348 -4.47 -1.40 -7.13
C LEU A 348 -3.68 -0.10 -7.21
N ALA A 349 -4.19 0.99 -6.62
CA ALA A 349 -3.55 2.29 -6.69
C ALA A 349 -2.15 2.28 -6.05
N LEU A 350 -2.01 1.67 -4.86
CA LEU A 350 -0.74 1.63 -4.15
C LEU A 350 0.22 0.58 -4.72
N SER A 351 -0.28 -0.55 -5.26
CA SER A 351 0.55 -1.49 -6.02
C SER A 351 1.13 -0.84 -7.27
N ALA A 352 0.33 -0.07 -8.02
CA ALA A 352 0.82 0.70 -9.17
C ALA A 352 1.89 1.73 -8.73
N LYS A 353 1.65 2.44 -7.61
CA LYS A 353 2.61 3.39 -7.05
C LYS A 353 3.93 2.75 -6.65
N MET A 354 3.89 1.58 -6.01
CA MET A 354 5.09 0.84 -5.61
C MET A 354 5.93 0.38 -6.81
N ASN A 355 5.26 0.09 -7.92
CA ASN A 355 5.89 -0.31 -9.18
C ASN A 355 6.16 0.89 -10.12
N HIS A 356 6.14 2.11 -9.58
CA HIS A 356 6.47 3.36 -10.31
C HIS A 356 5.61 3.63 -11.55
N LEU A 357 4.40 3.05 -11.63
CA LEU A 357 3.49 3.25 -12.73
C LEU A 357 2.68 4.54 -12.58
N ASN A 358 2.34 5.15 -13.71
CA ASN A 358 1.28 6.16 -13.75
C ASN A 358 -0.07 5.45 -13.54
N LEU A 359 -0.76 5.78 -12.46
CA LEU A 359 -2.02 5.11 -12.12
C LEU A 359 -3.10 5.29 -13.18
N PHE A 360 -3.16 6.47 -13.81
CA PHE A 360 -4.15 6.74 -14.86
C PHE A 360 -3.92 5.82 -16.07
N ASP A 361 -2.69 5.77 -16.59
CA ASP A 361 -2.36 4.97 -17.76
C ASP A 361 -2.56 3.48 -17.50
N TYR A 362 -2.11 3.01 -16.33
CA TYR A 362 -2.30 1.63 -15.89
C TYR A 362 -3.77 1.24 -15.83
N LEU A 363 -4.60 2.02 -15.12
CA LEU A 363 -6.01 1.69 -14.95
C LEU A 363 -6.80 1.81 -16.25
N ALA A 364 -6.52 2.81 -17.09
CA ALA A 364 -7.18 2.96 -18.37
C ALA A 364 -6.93 1.73 -19.25
N ASP A 365 -5.67 1.30 -19.35
CA ASP A 365 -5.26 0.16 -20.15
C ASP A 365 -5.87 -1.17 -19.67
N ILE A 366 -5.75 -1.49 -18.37
CA ILE A 366 -6.30 -2.75 -17.86
C ILE A 366 -7.83 -2.82 -17.94
N LEU A 367 -8.53 -1.70 -17.75
CA LEU A 367 -9.98 -1.64 -17.90
C LEU A 367 -10.39 -1.86 -19.37
N ASP A 368 -9.66 -1.31 -20.34
CA ASP A 368 -9.93 -1.53 -21.76
C ASP A 368 -9.62 -2.98 -22.18
N ARG A 369 -8.48 -3.53 -21.80
CA ARG A 369 -8.10 -4.92 -22.10
C ARG A 369 -9.09 -5.94 -21.54
N THR A 370 -9.63 -5.67 -20.36
CA THR A 370 -10.50 -6.62 -19.66
C THR A 370 -11.98 -6.36 -19.85
N ALA A 371 -12.36 -5.31 -20.59
CA ALA A 371 -13.77 -4.93 -20.83
C ALA A 371 -14.64 -6.06 -21.42
N LYS A 372 -14.02 -7.00 -22.14
CA LYS A 372 -14.69 -8.16 -22.75
C LYS A 372 -14.48 -9.48 -21.97
N TRP A 373 -13.73 -9.44 -20.87
CA TRP A 373 -13.46 -10.65 -20.11
C TRP A 373 -14.70 -11.10 -19.34
N GLN A 374 -14.84 -12.41 -19.20
CA GLN A 374 -15.96 -13.00 -18.47
C GLN A 374 -15.63 -13.04 -16.97
N PRO A 375 -16.64 -13.01 -16.08
CA PRO A 375 -16.42 -13.09 -14.63
C PRO A 375 -15.63 -14.33 -14.17
N ASN A 376 -15.70 -15.43 -14.91
CA ASN A 376 -14.98 -16.68 -14.64
C ASN A 376 -13.60 -16.77 -15.32
N THR A 377 -13.09 -15.67 -15.85
CA THR A 377 -11.73 -15.63 -16.41
C THR A 377 -10.71 -16.03 -15.31
N PRO A 378 -9.81 -17.00 -15.58
CA PRO A 378 -8.84 -17.46 -14.59
C PRO A 378 -7.95 -16.35 -14.05
N LEU A 379 -7.63 -16.39 -12.74
CA LEU A 379 -6.82 -15.36 -12.08
C LEU A 379 -5.40 -15.24 -12.66
N GLU A 380 -4.87 -16.31 -13.24
CA GLU A 380 -3.56 -16.34 -13.92
C GLU A 380 -3.49 -15.35 -15.08
N LYS A 381 -4.59 -15.10 -15.79
CA LYS A 381 -4.65 -14.07 -16.84
C LYS A 381 -4.51 -12.66 -16.25
N TYR A 382 -5.16 -12.42 -15.09
CA TYR A 382 -5.03 -11.13 -14.38
C TYR A 382 -3.62 -10.93 -13.85
N ARG A 383 -2.92 -12.02 -13.43
CA ARG A 383 -1.54 -11.97 -12.92
C ARG A 383 -0.57 -11.29 -13.89
N ASN A 384 -0.74 -11.48 -15.18
CA ASN A 384 0.11 -10.88 -16.22
C ASN A 384 -0.13 -9.37 -16.41
N LEU A 385 -1.23 -8.85 -15.90
CA LEU A 385 -1.59 -7.43 -15.93
C LEU A 385 -1.44 -6.75 -14.57
N LEU A 386 -0.89 -7.43 -13.55
CA LEU A 386 -0.62 -6.80 -12.26
C LEU A 386 0.54 -5.81 -12.37
N PRO A 387 0.59 -4.78 -11.51
CA PRO A 387 1.56 -3.69 -11.61
C PRO A 387 3.02 -4.10 -11.73
N ASP A 388 3.44 -5.21 -11.11
CA ASP A 388 4.80 -5.73 -11.17
C ASP A 388 5.17 -6.39 -12.52
N ARG A 389 4.17 -6.68 -13.37
CA ARG A 389 4.33 -7.33 -14.68
C ARG A 389 3.73 -6.56 -15.84
N TRP A 390 2.95 -5.54 -15.52
CA TRP A 390 2.24 -4.79 -16.54
C TRP A 390 3.20 -4.09 -17.52
N GLN A 391 2.86 -4.19 -18.79
CA GLN A 391 3.47 -3.43 -19.88
C GLN A 391 2.34 -2.74 -20.64
N PRO A 392 2.52 -1.48 -21.08
CA PRO A 392 1.54 -0.79 -21.89
C PRO A 392 1.18 -1.61 -23.13
N SER A 393 -0.07 -1.52 -23.59
CA SER A 393 -0.43 -2.08 -24.88
C SER A 393 0.32 -1.33 -25.99
N THR A 394 0.93 -2.08 -26.91
CA THR A 394 1.65 -1.54 -28.07
C THR A 394 0.71 -1.26 -29.25
N GLU A 395 -0.60 -1.19 -29.00
CA GLU A 395 -1.55 -0.82 -30.07
C GLU A 395 -1.56 0.71 -30.22
N ASP A 396 -1.03 1.16 -31.36
CA ASP A 396 -1.14 2.50 -31.92
C ASP A 396 -2.60 2.87 -32.26
#